data_68dabce005b7a5638ff14c1bab8dcd85
#
_entry.id   68dabce005b7a5638ff14c1bab8dcd85
#
_cell.length_a   1.000
_cell.length_b   1.000
_cell.length_c   1.000
_cell.angle_alpha   90.00
_cell.angle_beta   90.00
_cell.angle_gamma   90.00
#
_symmetry.space_group_name_H-M   'P 1'
#
loop_
_entity.id
_entity.type
_entity.pdbx_description
1 polymer ?
#
loop_
_entity_poly.entity_id
_entity_poly.type
_entity_poly.pdbx_seq_one_letter_code
_entity_poly.pdbx_strand_id
1 'polypeptide(L)'
;RFSHLIGSPGNSTCAQACNQSFNTTVYTTSGIINSATIYSGPTGGGTIASGYFMRADECWVYSAAAYYSEDCCVLEGTLISTSPSSSIAVEDLEVGDTVLSRNIEGMPDSDDFDDLREWTSSTLSGAQSTAIVTANPSISINSIYNINEGTLYTSATHMHIVKREGIWSVKRTHTLEEGDYYEDINGNLIEITSIALETRAVTIYKLNVETDDVYYANGILTHNIK
;
A
#
# COMPACT_ATOMS: atom_id res chain seq x y z
N ARG A 1 -28.05 -0.49 2.73
CA ARG A 1 -27.09 0.63 2.88
C ARG A 1 -26.38 0.53 4.21
N PHE A 2 -25.08 0.76 4.20
CA PHE A 2 -24.24 0.79 5.40
C PHE A 2 -23.96 2.24 5.78
N SER A 3 -23.84 2.53 7.07
CA SER A 3 -23.50 3.86 7.58
C SER A 3 -22.13 3.83 8.24
N HIS A 4 -21.35 4.85 7.99
CA HIS A 4 -20.01 5.05 8.55
C HIS A 4 -19.91 6.46 9.11
N LEU A 5 -19.11 6.63 10.16
CA LEU A 5 -18.83 7.93 10.74
C LEU A 5 -17.57 8.55 10.10
N ILE A 6 -17.63 9.84 9.82
CA ILE A 6 -16.49 10.61 9.30
C ILE A 6 -16.22 11.81 10.19
N GLY A 7 -14.99 12.26 10.19
CA GLY A 7 -14.62 13.58 10.71
C GLY A 7 -15.17 14.72 9.85
N SER A 8 -15.12 15.92 10.37
CA SER A 8 -15.61 17.10 9.63
C SER A 8 -14.91 17.25 8.28
N PRO A 9 -15.66 17.58 7.21
CA PRO A 9 -15.08 17.92 5.93
C PRO A 9 -14.05 19.04 6.08
N GLY A 10 -12.90 18.89 5.44
CA GLY A 10 -11.83 19.87 5.52
C GLY A 10 -10.70 19.55 6.50
N ASN A 11 -10.75 18.42 7.21
CA ASN A 11 -9.57 17.95 7.95
C ASN A 11 -8.40 17.73 6.97
N SER A 12 -7.23 18.21 7.33
CA SER A 12 -6.05 18.18 6.46
C SER A 12 -5.18 16.92 6.65
N THR A 13 -5.39 16.21 7.74
CA THR A 13 -4.64 14.99 8.05
C THR A 13 -5.52 13.91 8.64
N CYS A 14 -5.08 12.67 8.52
CA CYS A 14 -5.74 11.52 9.13
C CYS A 14 -5.77 11.62 10.66
N ALA A 15 -4.69 12.11 11.28
CA ALA A 15 -4.62 12.32 12.73
C ALA A 15 -5.66 13.33 13.21
N GLN A 16 -5.94 14.38 12.44
CA GLN A 16 -6.97 15.37 12.80
C GLN A 16 -8.37 14.75 12.75
N ALA A 17 -8.65 13.90 11.75
CA ALA A 17 -9.94 13.20 11.67
C ALA A 17 -10.11 12.22 12.84
N CYS A 18 -9.08 11.47 13.20
CA CYS A 18 -9.12 10.50 14.29
C CYS A 18 -9.31 11.15 15.68
N ASN A 19 -8.80 12.36 15.88
CA ASN A 19 -8.87 13.07 17.16
C ASN A 19 -10.11 13.96 17.34
N GLN A 20 -11.00 14.00 16.37
CA GLN A 20 -12.24 14.78 16.44
C GLN A 20 -13.45 13.92 16.71
N SER A 21 -14.49 14.52 17.32
CA SER A 21 -15.79 13.88 17.40
C SER A 21 -16.40 13.75 16.01
N PHE A 22 -16.83 12.56 15.66
CA PHE A 22 -17.53 12.33 14.40
C PHE A 22 -18.91 12.97 14.46
N ASN A 23 -19.14 13.94 13.58
CA ASN A 23 -20.37 14.72 13.53
C ASN A 23 -21.22 14.43 12.29
N THR A 24 -20.74 13.61 11.39
CA THR A 24 -21.42 13.29 10.14
C THR A 24 -21.45 11.79 9.89
N THR A 25 -22.63 11.25 9.69
CA THR A 25 -22.83 9.88 9.21
C THR A 25 -22.88 9.90 7.69
N VAL A 26 -22.06 9.09 7.05
CA VAL A 26 -22.09 8.91 5.61
C VAL A 26 -22.72 7.58 5.24
N TYR A 27 -23.29 7.54 4.05
CA TYR A 27 -23.99 6.36 3.51
C TYR A 27 -23.29 5.93 2.23
N THR A 28 -23.15 4.63 2.04
CA THR A 28 -22.54 4.06 0.84
C THR A 28 -23.53 3.16 0.10
N THR A 29 -23.31 2.96 -1.18
CA THR A 29 -24.11 2.04 -2.00
C THR A 29 -23.74 0.58 -1.80
N SER A 30 -22.57 0.33 -1.22
CA SER A 30 -22.07 -1.00 -0.86
C SER A 30 -21.42 -0.97 0.53
N GLY A 31 -21.15 -2.12 1.09
CA GLY A 31 -20.40 -2.24 2.35
C GLY A 31 -18.90 -1.93 2.19
N ILE A 32 -18.42 -1.83 0.97
CA ILE A 32 -17.01 -1.54 0.64
C ILE A 32 -16.91 -0.07 0.26
N ILE A 33 -16.21 0.71 1.07
CA ILE A 33 -16.09 2.16 0.87
C ILE A 33 -15.24 2.48 -0.37
N ASN A 34 -14.22 1.70 -0.65
CA ASN A 34 -13.26 1.96 -1.73
C ASN A 34 -13.90 2.10 -3.12
N SER A 35 -14.97 1.35 -3.38
CA SER A 35 -15.69 1.38 -4.66
C SER A 35 -17.07 2.01 -4.57
N ALA A 36 -17.43 2.58 -3.41
CA ALA A 36 -18.77 3.12 -3.18
C ALA A 36 -18.80 4.63 -3.32
N THR A 37 -19.87 5.16 -3.89
CA THR A 37 -20.16 6.59 -3.81
C THR A 37 -20.59 6.93 -2.38
N ILE A 38 -19.97 7.92 -1.78
CA ILE A 38 -20.26 8.42 -0.45
C ILE A 38 -21.26 9.57 -0.54
N TYR A 39 -22.34 9.47 0.23
CA TYR A 39 -23.40 10.46 0.27
C TYR A 39 -23.54 11.08 1.66
N SER A 40 -23.98 12.32 1.72
CA SER A 40 -24.28 13.03 2.96
C SER A 40 -25.62 12.65 3.59
N GLY A 41 -26.41 11.79 2.94
CA GLY A 41 -27.72 11.36 3.43
C GLY A 41 -28.12 9.95 3.00
N PRO A 42 -29.12 9.36 3.65
CA PRO A 42 -29.51 7.96 3.44
C PRO A 42 -30.14 7.70 2.06
N THR A 43 -30.58 8.70 1.36
CA THR A 43 -31.24 8.61 0.05
C THR A 43 -30.36 9.05 -1.12
N GLY A 44 -29.05 9.22 -0.88
CA GLY A 44 -28.12 9.67 -1.90
C GLY A 44 -28.12 11.19 -2.13
N GLY A 45 -28.48 11.96 -1.11
CA GLY A 45 -28.44 13.42 -1.16
C GLY A 45 -27.00 13.93 -0.99
N GLY A 46 -26.47 14.64 -1.96
CA GLY A 46 -25.15 15.28 -1.93
C GLY A 46 -23.95 14.33 -1.79
N THR A 47 -23.02 14.44 -2.70
CA THR A 47 -21.76 13.69 -2.64
C THR A 47 -20.75 14.46 -1.77
N ILE A 48 -20.04 13.78 -0.90
CA ILE A 48 -18.91 14.37 -0.16
C ILE A 48 -17.73 14.52 -1.10
N ALA A 49 -17.21 15.73 -1.22
CA ALA A 49 -16.14 16.03 -2.17
C ALA A 49 -14.80 15.38 -1.79
N SER A 50 -14.44 15.41 -0.51
CA SER A 50 -13.24 14.78 0.04
C SER A 50 -13.28 14.81 1.56
N GLY A 51 -12.50 13.97 2.22
CA GLY A 51 -12.38 13.95 3.68
C GLY A 51 -11.65 12.72 4.20
N TYR A 52 -11.45 12.70 5.50
CA TYR A 52 -10.96 11.53 6.22
C TYR A 52 -12.10 10.88 6.97
N PHE A 53 -12.10 9.58 7.06
CA PHE A 53 -13.10 8.83 7.82
C PHE A 53 -12.48 7.59 8.46
N MET A 54 -13.16 7.08 9.49
CA MET A 54 -12.76 5.86 10.18
C MET A 54 -13.65 4.70 9.73
N ARG A 55 -13.02 3.56 9.50
CA ARG A 55 -13.68 2.27 9.37
C ARG A 55 -12.96 1.30 10.30
N ALA A 56 -13.69 0.74 11.25
CA ALA A 56 -13.09 0.01 12.36
C ALA A 56 -12.07 0.91 13.09
N ASP A 57 -10.82 0.56 13.10
CA ASP A 57 -9.70 1.27 13.73
C ASP A 57 -8.77 1.95 12.71
N GLU A 58 -9.11 1.90 11.43
CA GLU A 58 -8.33 2.52 10.36
C GLU A 58 -8.89 3.87 9.93
N CYS A 59 -7.99 4.79 9.63
CA CYS A 59 -8.33 6.09 9.07
C CYS A 59 -8.18 6.07 7.55
N TRP A 60 -9.24 6.45 6.85
CA TRP A 60 -9.30 6.46 5.40
C TRP A 60 -9.40 7.88 4.86
N VAL A 61 -8.77 8.12 3.73
CA VAL A 61 -8.90 9.38 2.98
C VAL A 61 -9.90 9.17 1.84
N TYR A 62 -10.95 9.97 1.82
CA TYR A 62 -11.79 10.12 0.66
C TYR A 62 -11.45 11.43 -0.06
N SER A 63 -11.05 11.32 -1.32
CA SER A 63 -10.88 12.47 -2.21
C SER A 63 -11.76 12.28 -3.44
N ALA A 64 -12.52 13.28 -3.80
CA ALA A 64 -13.35 13.25 -5.02
C ALA A 64 -12.52 13.08 -6.31
N ALA A 65 -11.21 13.29 -6.23
CA ALA A 65 -10.28 13.17 -7.35
C ALA A 65 -9.41 11.90 -7.32
N ALA A 66 -9.48 11.09 -6.26
CA ALA A 66 -8.66 9.89 -6.16
C ALA A 66 -9.48 8.75 -5.52
N TYR A 67 -9.95 7.85 -6.35
CA TYR A 67 -10.11 6.46 -5.91
C TYR A 67 -8.71 5.97 -5.56
N TYR A 68 -8.42 5.76 -4.29
CA TYR A 68 -7.37 4.81 -3.96
C TYR A 68 -7.98 3.43 -4.24
N SER A 69 -7.78 2.94 -5.45
CA SER A 69 -7.96 1.51 -5.71
C SER A 69 -7.07 0.76 -4.71
N GLU A 70 -7.49 -0.41 -4.26
CA GLU A 70 -6.67 -1.28 -3.41
C GLU A 70 -5.44 -1.83 -4.18
N ASP A 71 -4.95 -1.07 -5.14
CA ASP A 71 -3.88 -1.46 -6.04
C ASP A 71 -2.55 -1.27 -5.34
N CYS A 72 -1.98 -2.37 -4.88
CA CYS A 72 -0.61 -2.46 -4.41
C CYS A 72 0.33 -2.33 -5.61
N CYS A 73 0.72 -1.10 -5.96
CA CYS A 73 1.43 -0.81 -7.20
C CYS A 73 2.73 -0.06 -6.96
N VAL A 74 3.68 -0.31 -7.86
CA VAL A 74 4.95 0.44 -7.99
C VAL A 74 4.96 1.27 -9.26
N LEU A 75 5.79 2.33 -9.28
CA LEU A 75 5.91 3.24 -10.44
C LEU A 75 6.56 2.52 -11.64
N GLU A 76 6.16 2.89 -12.86
CA GLU A 76 6.88 2.60 -14.10
C GLU A 76 8.38 2.94 -13.95
N GLY A 77 9.26 2.06 -14.42
CA GLY A 77 10.71 2.16 -14.25
C GLY A 77 11.25 1.59 -12.94
N THR A 78 10.38 1.11 -12.03
CA THR A 78 10.84 0.39 -10.83
C THR A 78 11.56 -0.89 -11.22
N LEU A 79 12.79 -1.08 -10.74
CA LEU A 79 13.57 -2.26 -11.02
C LEU A 79 13.18 -3.42 -10.11
N ILE A 80 12.69 -4.50 -10.68
CA ILE A 80 12.34 -5.73 -9.97
C ILE A 80 13.51 -6.71 -10.08
N SER A 81 14.01 -7.17 -8.93
CA SER A 81 15.14 -8.10 -8.89
C SER A 81 14.75 -9.46 -9.45
N THR A 82 15.51 -9.98 -10.40
CA THR A 82 15.37 -11.34 -10.94
C THR A 82 16.42 -12.30 -10.36
N SER A 83 17.49 -11.73 -9.81
CA SER A 83 18.52 -12.43 -9.03
C SER A 83 19.16 -11.42 -8.07
N PRO A 84 20.07 -11.83 -7.16
CA PRO A 84 20.79 -10.90 -6.29
C PRO A 84 21.62 -9.83 -7.03
N SER A 85 21.91 -10.01 -8.31
CA SER A 85 22.74 -9.11 -9.11
C SER A 85 22.09 -8.63 -10.41
N SER A 86 20.84 -8.98 -10.65
CA SER A 86 20.13 -8.63 -11.88
C SER A 86 18.71 -8.15 -11.58
N SER A 87 18.26 -7.17 -12.34
CA SER A 87 16.91 -6.65 -12.27
C SER A 87 16.38 -6.29 -13.65
N ILE A 88 15.07 -6.18 -13.76
CA ILE A 88 14.35 -5.77 -14.97
C ILE A 88 13.33 -4.70 -14.58
N ALA A 89 13.02 -3.76 -15.47
CA ALA A 89 12.01 -2.76 -15.21
C ALA A 89 10.62 -3.43 -15.09
N VAL A 90 9.79 -2.95 -14.19
CA VAL A 90 8.49 -3.58 -13.92
C VAL A 90 7.62 -3.67 -15.16
N GLU A 91 7.67 -2.66 -16.05
CA GLU A 91 6.94 -2.62 -17.31
C GLU A 91 7.37 -3.68 -18.33
N ASP A 92 8.60 -4.19 -18.21
CA ASP A 92 9.17 -5.19 -19.10
C ASP A 92 8.95 -6.63 -18.63
N LEU A 93 8.34 -6.83 -17.42
CA LEU A 93 8.01 -8.15 -16.89
C LEU A 93 6.76 -8.72 -17.54
N GLU A 94 6.86 -9.98 -17.95
CA GLU A 94 5.76 -10.75 -18.53
C GLU A 94 5.29 -11.86 -17.56
N VAL A 95 4.04 -12.31 -17.74
CA VAL A 95 3.51 -13.47 -17.02
C VAL A 95 4.34 -14.72 -17.36
N GLY A 96 4.82 -15.39 -16.33
CA GLY A 96 5.72 -16.53 -16.44
C GLY A 96 7.19 -16.20 -16.17
N ASP A 97 7.55 -14.92 -16.09
CA ASP A 97 8.89 -14.52 -15.68
C ASP A 97 9.15 -14.88 -14.22
N THR A 98 10.44 -15.09 -13.91
CA THR A 98 10.88 -15.41 -12.56
C THR A 98 11.52 -14.18 -11.93
N VAL A 99 11.05 -13.82 -10.74
CA VAL A 99 11.61 -12.73 -9.91
C VAL A 99 12.20 -13.29 -8.63
N LEU A 100 13.12 -12.54 -8.05
CA LEU A 100 13.67 -12.86 -6.74
C LEU A 100 12.63 -12.58 -5.66
N SER A 101 12.47 -13.52 -4.77
CA SER A 101 11.53 -13.50 -3.66
C SER A 101 12.23 -13.91 -2.35
N ARG A 102 11.46 -13.96 -1.28
CA ARG A 102 11.90 -14.46 0.02
C ARG A 102 10.75 -15.14 0.74
N ASN A 103 10.94 -16.35 1.17
CA ASN A 103 10.03 -17.02 2.09
C ASN A 103 10.23 -16.44 3.50
N ILE A 104 9.25 -15.71 4.02
CA ILE A 104 9.31 -15.08 5.35
C ILE A 104 8.65 -16.01 6.35
N GLU A 105 9.43 -16.51 7.29
CA GLU A 105 8.94 -17.44 8.32
C GLU A 105 7.82 -16.83 9.16
N GLY A 106 6.69 -17.53 9.22
CA GLY A 106 5.54 -17.15 10.04
C GLY A 106 4.68 -16.02 9.48
N MET A 107 5.02 -15.46 8.30
CA MET A 107 4.13 -14.55 7.60
C MET A 107 2.98 -15.35 6.97
N PRO A 108 1.72 -14.93 7.14
CA PRO A 108 0.61 -15.63 6.51
C PRO A 108 0.66 -15.47 4.98
N ASP A 109 0.41 -16.57 4.27
CA ASP A 109 0.13 -16.53 2.82
C ASP A 109 -1.35 -16.14 2.65
N SER A 110 -1.61 -14.84 2.53
CA SER A 110 -2.96 -14.29 2.48
C SER A 110 -3.02 -13.09 1.53
N ASP A 111 -4.11 -13.04 0.77
CA ASP A 111 -4.49 -11.88 -0.05
C ASP A 111 -5.31 -10.84 0.75
N ASP A 112 -5.57 -11.07 2.03
CA ASP A 112 -6.29 -10.16 2.91
C ASP A 112 -5.32 -9.34 3.75
N PHE A 113 -5.39 -8.00 3.61
CA PHE A 113 -4.59 -7.10 4.42
C PHE A 113 -4.89 -7.25 5.92
N ASP A 114 -6.11 -7.58 6.30
CA ASP A 114 -6.47 -7.74 7.72
C ASP A 114 -5.70 -8.91 8.36
N ASP A 115 -5.43 -9.99 7.60
CA ASP A 115 -4.58 -11.09 8.06
C ASP A 115 -3.11 -10.66 8.15
N LEU A 116 -2.63 -9.94 7.13
CA LEU A 116 -1.23 -9.52 7.04
C LEU A 116 -0.86 -8.47 8.09
N ARG A 117 -1.75 -7.53 8.40
CA ARG A 117 -1.49 -6.47 9.39
C ARG A 117 -1.36 -6.97 10.82
N GLU A 118 -1.95 -8.14 11.13
CA GLU A 118 -1.83 -8.78 12.44
C GLU A 118 -0.47 -9.50 12.59
N TRP A 119 0.21 -9.78 11.48
CA TRP A 119 1.52 -10.40 11.53
C TRP A 119 2.57 -9.45 12.11
N THR A 120 3.31 -9.95 13.08
CA THR A 120 4.46 -9.25 13.66
C THR A 120 5.59 -10.22 13.99
N SER A 121 6.84 -9.76 13.86
CA SER A 121 8.02 -10.55 14.23
C SER A 121 9.14 -9.67 14.77
N SER A 122 9.92 -10.17 15.70
CA SER A 122 11.15 -9.51 16.17
C SER A 122 12.32 -9.67 15.19
N THR A 123 12.25 -10.68 14.31
CA THR A 123 13.28 -11.00 13.33
C THR A 123 12.64 -11.22 11.97
N LEU A 124 13.29 -10.78 10.89
CA LEU A 124 12.89 -11.11 9.54
C LEU A 124 13.70 -12.30 9.05
N SER A 125 13.29 -13.51 9.45
CA SER A 125 13.93 -14.76 9.06
C SER A 125 13.30 -15.33 7.79
N GLY A 126 14.06 -16.21 7.13
CA GLY A 126 13.63 -16.90 5.91
C GLY A 126 14.67 -16.83 4.79
N ALA A 127 14.62 -17.80 3.90
CA ALA A 127 15.58 -17.91 2.80
C ALA A 127 15.12 -17.11 1.59
N GLN A 128 16.08 -16.58 0.83
CA GLN A 128 15.78 -16.10 -0.53
C GLN A 128 15.23 -17.24 -1.38
N SER A 129 14.23 -16.95 -2.16
CA SER A 129 13.51 -17.85 -3.05
C SER A 129 13.28 -17.16 -4.40
N THR A 130 12.51 -17.79 -5.25
CA THR A 130 12.03 -17.19 -6.50
C THR A 130 10.53 -17.35 -6.58
N ALA A 131 9.87 -16.40 -7.22
CA ALA A 131 8.44 -16.42 -7.50
C ALA A 131 8.18 -16.21 -8.99
N ILE A 132 7.05 -16.69 -9.49
CA ILE A 132 6.65 -16.52 -10.88
C ILE A 132 5.66 -15.36 -10.97
N VAL A 133 5.84 -14.50 -11.95
CA VAL A 133 4.89 -13.42 -12.27
C VAL A 133 3.59 -14.02 -12.79
N THR A 134 2.48 -13.74 -12.11
CA THR A 134 1.14 -14.23 -12.49
C THR A 134 0.29 -13.16 -13.17
N ALA A 135 0.54 -11.88 -12.87
CA ALA A 135 -0.08 -10.74 -13.53
C ALA A 135 0.80 -9.49 -13.37
N ASN A 136 0.71 -8.56 -14.34
CA ASN A 136 1.41 -7.28 -14.28
C ASN A 136 0.61 -6.18 -15.01
N PRO A 137 -0.67 -5.93 -14.66
CA PRO A 137 -1.46 -4.88 -15.29
C PRO A 137 -0.97 -3.48 -14.89
N SER A 138 -1.04 -2.53 -15.84
CA SER A 138 -0.75 -1.13 -15.59
C SER A 138 -2.01 -0.30 -15.40
N ILE A 139 -1.89 0.75 -14.59
CA ILE A 139 -2.96 1.69 -14.26
C ILE A 139 -2.38 3.11 -14.28
N SER A 140 -3.16 4.10 -14.73
CA SER A 140 -2.81 5.51 -14.62
C SER A 140 -3.44 6.11 -13.37
N ILE A 141 -2.64 6.80 -12.55
CA ILE A 141 -3.09 7.51 -11.35
C ILE A 141 -2.58 8.94 -11.34
N ASN A 142 -3.13 9.81 -10.48
CA ASN A 142 -2.79 11.24 -10.40
C ASN A 142 -2.01 11.61 -9.15
N SER A 143 -1.63 10.65 -8.32
CA SER A 143 -0.79 10.88 -7.15
C SER A 143 -0.02 9.64 -6.78
N ILE A 144 1.20 9.82 -6.30
CA ILE A 144 2.10 8.73 -5.92
C ILE A 144 2.91 9.14 -4.69
N TYR A 145 3.22 8.19 -3.84
CA TYR A 145 4.14 8.41 -2.73
C TYR A 145 5.58 8.24 -3.19
N ASN A 146 6.40 9.23 -2.85
CA ASN A 146 7.84 9.23 -3.01
C ASN A 146 8.48 8.94 -1.65
N ILE A 147 9.25 7.87 -1.56
CA ILE A 147 9.91 7.42 -0.33
C ILE A 147 11.43 7.55 -0.55
N ASN A 148 12.10 8.20 0.42
CA ASN A 148 13.54 8.43 0.40
C ASN A 148 14.03 9.06 -0.91
N GLU A 149 13.42 10.19 -1.28
CA GLU A 149 13.83 11.03 -2.42
C GLU A 149 14.00 10.23 -3.74
N GLY A 150 13.09 9.29 -3.99
CA GLY A 150 13.06 8.50 -5.22
C GLY A 150 13.61 7.08 -5.10
N THR A 151 13.99 6.63 -3.90
CA THR A 151 14.38 5.23 -3.69
C THR A 151 13.26 4.28 -4.06
N LEU A 152 12.01 4.61 -3.69
CA LEU A 152 10.85 3.84 -4.07
C LEU A 152 9.63 4.76 -4.27
N TYR A 153 8.87 4.50 -5.33
CA TYR A 153 7.58 5.15 -5.59
C TYR A 153 6.47 4.13 -5.58
N THR A 154 5.45 4.34 -4.76
CA THR A 154 4.34 3.39 -4.63
C THR A 154 2.98 4.08 -4.52
N SER A 155 1.92 3.34 -4.83
CA SER A 155 0.55 3.76 -4.53
C SER A 155 0.32 3.87 -3.02
N ALA A 156 -0.73 4.57 -2.60
CA ALA A 156 -1.05 4.79 -1.18
C ALA A 156 -1.29 3.49 -0.40
N THR A 157 -1.80 2.47 -1.06
CA THR A 157 -2.20 1.19 -0.47
C THR A 157 -1.19 0.07 -0.70
N HIS A 158 -0.07 0.36 -1.37
CA HIS A 158 1.00 -0.62 -1.51
C HIS A 158 1.51 -1.10 -0.15
N MET A 159 1.79 -2.38 -0.04
CA MET A 159 2.20 -2.98 1.22
C MET A 159 3.70 -3.12 1.32
N HIS A 160 4.20 -2.75 2.48
CA HIS A 160 5.60 -2.77 2.82
C HIS A 160 5.85 -3.65 4.03
N ILE A 161 6.94 -4.40 3.99
CA ILE A 161 7.48 -5.13 5.13
C ILE A 161 8.47 -4.20 5.81
N VAL A 162 8.10 -3.67 6.97
CA VAL A 162 8.91 -2.66 7.67
C VAL A 162 9.14 -3.01 9.12
N LYS A 163 10.24 -2.50 9.65
CA LYS A 163 10.57 -2.58 11.06
C LYS A 163 10.35 -1.23 11.73
N ARG A 164 9.46 -1.19 12.72
CA ARG A 164 9.17 -0.04 13.58
C ARG A 164 9.41 -0.44 15.03
N GLU A 165 10.15 0.36 15.78
CA GLU A 165 10.45 0.09 17.21
C GLU A 165 10.99 -1.33 17.48
N GLY A 166 11.76 -1.86 16.55
CA GLY A 166 12.36 -3.19 16.66
C GLY A 166 11.48 -4.35 16.19
N ILE A 167 10.22 -4.12 15.81
CA ILE A 167 9.25 -5.13 15.38
C ILE A 167 8.98 -5.01 13.89
N TRP A 168 9.07 -6.12 13.16
CA TRP A 168 8.66 -6.25 11.77
C TRP A 168 7.15 -6.39 11.66
N SER A 169 6.56 -5.74 10.70
CA SER A 169 5.13 -5.81 10.39
C SER A 169 4.86 -5.40 8.95
N VAL A 170 3.66 -5.70 8.45
CA VAL A 170 3.18 -5.20 7.17
C VAL A 170 2.46 -3.86 7.36
N LYS A 171 2.83 -2.87 6.57
CA LYS A 171 2.24 -1.52 6.58
C LYS A 171 1.88 -1.08 5.17
N ARG A 172 0.79 -0.34 5.04
CA ARG A 172 0.46 0.37 3.79
C ARG A 172 1.28 1.65 3.68
N THR A 173 1.61 2.08 2.46
CA THR A 173 2.42 3.28 2.20
C THR A 173 1.95 4.50 2.99
N HIS A 174 0.64 4.78 3.01
CA HIS A 174 0.07 5.94 3.72
C HIS A 174 0.16 5.85 5.25
N THR A 175 0.59 4.71 5.80
CA THR A 175 0.80 4.48 7.24
C THR A 175 2.28 4.37 7.62
N LEU A 176 3.18 4.51 6.66
CA LEU A 176 4.62 4.57 6.92
C LEU A 176 4.96 5.84 7.69
N GLU A 177 6.02 5.77 8.47
CA GLU A 177 6.55 6.90 9.24
C GLU A 177 8.05 7.03 9.00
N GLU A 178 8.58 8.26 9.09
CA GLU A 178 10.02 8.48 9.14
C GLU A 178 10.58 7.81 10.41
N GLY A 179 11.69 7.08 10.27
CA GLY A 179 12.24 6.22 11.31
C GLY A 179 11.81 4.75 11.22
N ASP A 180 10.90 4.39 10.31
CA ASP A 180 10.71 2.99 9.89
C ASP A 180 11.93 2.50 9.12
N TYR A 181 12.13 1.20 9.05
CA TYR A 181 13.23 0.60 8.30
C TYR A 181 12.71 -0.46 7.33
N TYR A 182 13.22 -0.41 6.11
CA TYR A 182 13.16 -1.52 5.15
C TYR A 182 14.32 -2.49 5.37
N GLU A 183 14.23 -3.66 4.76
CA GLU A 183 15.38 -4.51 4.52
C GLU A 183 15.71 -4.53 3.02
N ASP A 184 16.98 -4.34 2.68
CA ASP A 184 17.45 -4.47 1.30
C ASP A 184 17.73 -5.94 0.93
N ILE A 185 18.05 -6.17 -0.35
CA ILE A 185 18.37 -7.47 -0.92
C ILE A 185 19.58 -8.17 -0.25
N ASN A 186 20.43 -7.40 0.44
CA ASN A 186 21.62 -7.89 1.15
C ASN A 186 21.36 -8.07 2.66
N GLY A 187 20.14 -7.80 3.13
CA GLY A 187 19.80 -7.88 4.56
C GLY A 187 20.17 -6.64 5.38
N ASN A 188 20.52 -5.51 4.73
CA ASN A 188 20.79 -4.27 5.43
C ASN A 188 19.50 -3.52 5.74
N LEU A 189 19.47 -2.84 6.89
CA LEU A 189 18.38 -1.94 7.24
C LEU A 189 18.55 -0.60 6.53
N ILE A 190 17.51 -0.17 5.82
CA ILE A 190 17.42 1.13 5.13
C ILE A 190 16.36 1.96 5.83
N GLU A 191 16.77 3.02 6.48
CA GLU A 191 15.86 3.93 7.18
C GLU A 191 14.98 4.71 6.21
N ILE A 192 13.70 4.84 6.55
CA ILE A 192 12.78 5.76 5.87
C ILE A 192 13.01 7.14 6.47
N THR A 193 13.61 8.02 5.71
CA THR A 193 13.99 9.39 6.12
C THR A 193 13.08 10.46 5.53
N SER A 194 12.29 10.10 4.51
CA SER A 194 11.33 11.03 3.91
C SER A 194 10.18 10.27 3.24
N ILE A 195 8.97 10.82 3.35
CA ILE A 195 7.76 10.32 2.71
C ILE A 195 6.99 11.53 2.18
N ALA A 196 6.81 11.63 0.87
CA ALA A 196 6.13 12.74 0.23
C ALA A 196 5.04 12.24 -0.72
N LEU A 197 3.84 12.81 -0.65
CA LEU A 197 2.79 12.60 -1.64
C LEU A 197 3.00 13.59 -2.79
N GLU A 198 3.28 13.08 -3.98
CA GLU A 198 3.39 13.86 -5.20
C GLU A 198 2.07 13.79 -5.98
N THR A 199 1.55 14.97 -6.38
CA THR A 199 0.39 15.06 -7.26
C THR A 199 0.87 15.24 -8.70
N ARG A 200 0.90 14.15 -9.45
CA ARG A 200 1.25 14.09 -10.87
C ARG A 200 0.66 12.85 -11.52
N ALA A 201 0.33 12.94 -12.80
CA ALA A 201 -0.10 11.76 -13.56
C ALA A 201 1.08 10.80 -13.78
N VAL A 202 0.88 9.53 -13.44
CA VAL A 202 1.88 8.48 -13.59
C VAL A 202 1.23 7.16 -13.98
N THR A 203 2.02 6.28 -14.60
CA THR A 203 1.68 4.87 -14.80
C THR A 203 2.27 4.07 -13.65
N ILE A 204 1.48 3.19 -13.07
CA ILE A 204 1.89 2.25 -12.03
C ILE A 204 1.54 0.83 -12.47
N TYR A 205 2.26 -0.14 -11.91
CA TYR A 205 2.12 -1.57 -12.21
C TYR A 205 1.74 -2.35 -10.97
N LYS A 206 0.70 -3.18 -11.08
CA LYS A 206 0.28 -4.14 -10.05
C LYS A 206 0.95 -5.48 -10.34
N LEU A 207 2.19 -5.62 -9.90
CA LEU A 207 2.92 -6.87 -10.07
C LEU A 207 2.40 -7.92 -9.09
N ASN A 208 1.80 -8.99 -9.61
CA ASN A 208 1.43 -10.16 -8.82
C ASN A 208 2.43 -11.29 -9.06
N VAL A 209 2.88 -11.88 -7.98
CA VAL A 209 3.75 -13.06 -7.99
C VAL A 209 3.09 -14.20 -7.22
N GLU A 210 3.37 -15.44 -7.61
CA GLU A 210 2.91 -16.61 -6.86
C GLU A 210 3.88 -16.93 -5.73
N THR A 211 3.37 -17.61 -4.70
CA THR A 211 4.12 -18.06 -3.54
C THR A 211 4.69 -16.88 -2.73
N ASP A 212 4.45 -16.83 -1.45
CA ASP A 212 4.95 -15.82 -0.50
C ASP A 212 4.56 -14.36 -0.77
N ASP A 213 4.01 -14.01 -1.96
CA ASP A 213 3.56 -12.67 -2.37
C ASP A 213 4.58 -11.53 -2.09
N VAL A 214 5.87 -11.86 -2.14
CA VAL A 214 6.99 -10.99 -1.79
C VAL A 214 7.98 -10.91 -2.94
N TYR A 215 8.51 -9.73 -3.18
CA TYR A 215 9.55 -9.49 -4.18
C TYR A 215 10.44 -8.31 -3.79
N TYR A 216 11.49 -8.02 -4.56
CA TYR A 216 12.37 -6.88 -4.33
C TYR A 216 12.15 -5.82 -5.41
N ALA A 217 11.70 -4.63 -5.00
CA ALA A 217 11.53 -3.44 -5.82
C ALA A 217 12.63 -2.41 -5.50
N ASN A 218 13.44 -2.04 -6.49
CA ASN A 218 14.64 -1.23 -6.32
C ASN A 218 15.56 -1.77 -5.21
N GLY A 219 15.63 -3.12 -5.08
CA GLY A 219 16.40 -3.79 -4.05
C GLY A 219 15.77 -3.79 -2.65
N ILE A 220 14.60 -3.22 -2.47
CA ILE A 220 13.84 -3.18 -1.20
C ILE A 220 12.83 -4.34 -1.18
N LEU A 221 12.81 -5.09 -0.09
CA LEU A 221 11.84 -6.16 0.14
C LEU A 221 10.43 -5.57 0.33
N THR A 222 9.49 -6.01 -0.48
CA THR A 222 8.12 -5.52 -0.47
C THR A 222 7.11 -6.63 -0.68
N HIS A 223 5.85 -6.38 -0.41
CA HIS A 223 4.77 -7.34 -0.53
C HIS A 223 3.76 -6.89 -1.57
N ASN A 224 3.15 -7.83 -2.31
CA ASN A 224 1.97 -7.54 -3.11
C ASN A 224 0.71 -8.16 -2.50
N ILE A 225 -0.43 -7.64 -2.85
CA ILE A 225 -1.75 -8.30 -2.69
C ILE A 225 -2.31 -8.59 -4.09
N LYS A 226 -2.83 -9.77 -4.28
CA LYS A 226 -3.51 -10.21 -5.51
C LYS A 226 -4.87 -9.55 -5.71
#